data_7f703e9d345b2792760ffb3867ee0294
#
_entry.id   7f703e9d345b2792760ffb3867ee0294
#
_cell.length_a   1.000
_cell.length_b   1.000
_cell.length_c   1.000
_cell.angle_alpha   90.00
_cell.angle_beta   90.00
_cell.angle_gamma   90.00
#
_symmetry.space_group_name_H-M   'P 1'
#
loop_
_entity.id
_entity.type
_entity.pdbx_description
1 polymer ?
#
loop_
_entity_poly.entity_id
_entity_poly.type
_entity_poly.pdbx_seq_one_letter_code
_entity_poly.pdbx_strand_id
1 'polypeptide(L)'
;AGFSGFDVLLYHGYSFDFYVSEVASIRNNGGYDRVDLIMKFLLQKRNLAPSHTSTLYVPDTELDNLAINKVPDFFVSGHIHKAVAANYRNVTLISGSCWQSKTTFQEKVGHNPEPSRVPIVNLQTRHVKMLKLGN
;
A
#
# COMPACT_ATOMS: atom_id res chain seq x y z
N ALA A 1 18.72 -27.88 -5.44
CA ALA A 1 17.83 -27.26 -4.48
C ALA A 1 17.71 -25.78 -4.84
N GLY A 2 16.56 -25.37 -5.36
CA GLY A 2 16.30 -23.95 -5.63
C GLY A 2 16.11 -23.18 -4.32
N PHE A 3 16.73 -22.03 -4.19
CA PHE A 3 16.34 -21.10 -3.13
C PHE A 3 14.96 -20.57 -3.45
N SER A 4 13.96 -20.88 -2.62
CA SER A 4 12.69 -20.21 -2.67
C SER A 4 12.83 -18.89 -1.90
N GLY A 5 12.94 -17.78 -2.64
CA GLY A 5 12.87 -16.44 -2.07
C GLY A 5 11.43 -16.00 -1.81
N PHE A 6 11.27 -14.79 -1.32
CA PHE A 6 9.96 -14.15 -1.20
C PHE A 6 9.65 -13.32 -2.45
N ASP A 7 8.38 -13.32 -2.84
CA ASP A 7 7.86 -12.41 -3.86
C ASP A 7 7.37 -11.15 -3.17
N VAL A 8 7.96 -10.01 -3.53
CA VAL A 8 7.61 -8.71 -2.97
C VAL A 8 7.01 -7.84 -4.07
N LEU A 9 5.75 -7.44 -3.90
CA LEU A 9 5.11 -6.44 -4.75
C LEU A 9 5.33 -5.06 -4.15
N LEU A 10 6.01 -4.21 -4.90
CA LEU A 10 6.22 -2.81 -4.54
C LEU A 10 5.34 -1.92 -5.41
N TYR A 11 4.51 -1.12 -4.79
CA TYR A 11 3.66 -0.16 -5.48
C TYR A 11 3.60 1.15 -4.69
N HIS A 12 3.81 2.28 -5.35
CA HIS A 12 3.79 3.57 -4.67
C HIS A 12 2.46 3.84 -3.96
N GLY A 13 1.34 3.47 -4.58
CA GLY A 13 0.01 3.70 -4.02
C GLY A 13 -0.70 4.92 -4.59
N TYR A 14 -0.29 5.39 -5.78
CA TYR A 14 -0.89 6.58 -6.38
C TYR A 14 -2.40 6.46 -6.60
N SER A 15 -2.91 5.26 -6.92
CA SER A 15 -4.35 5.00 -7.09
C SER A 15 -5.16 4.97 -5.80
N PHE A 16 -4.53 5.03 -4.64
CA PHE A 16 -5.23 4.93 -3.36
C PHE A 16 -6.23 6.06 -3.15
N ASP A 17 -5.89 7.28 -3.58
CA ASP A 17 -6.81 8.43 -3.53
C ASP A 17 -8.09 8.17 -4.33
N PHE A 18 -7.96 7.58 -5.51
CA PHE A 18 -9.10 7.18 -6.34
C PHE A 18 -10.00 6.18 -5.60
N TYR A 19 -9.42 5.14 -5.01
CA TYR A 19 -10.20 4.12 -4.30
C TYR A 19 -10.89 4.67 -3.06
N VAL A 20 -10.26 5.58 -2.33
CA VAL A 20 -10.89 6.23 -1.17
C VAL A 20 -12.07 7.09 -1.61
N SER A 21 -11.96 7.81 -2.74
CA SER A 21 -13.04 8.66 -3.23
C SER A 21 -14.18 7.85 -3.86
N GLU A 22 -13.88 6.82 -4.65
CA GLU A 22 -14.87 6.14 -5.49
C GLU A 22 -15.48 4.87 -4.86
N VAL A 23 -14.79 4.25 -3.89
CA VAL A 23 -15.26 3.01 -3.27
C VAL A 23 -15.85 3.28 -1.89
N ALA A 24 -17.18 3.28 -1.81
CA ALA A 24 -17.90 3.61 -0.58
C ALA A 24 -17.50 2.71 0.62
N SER A 25 -17.26 1.42 0.39
CA SER A 25 -16.83 0.50 1.45
C SER A 25 -15.46 0.85 2.03
N ILE A 26 -14.55 1.39 1.23
CA ILE A 26 -13.25 1.87 1.69
C ILE A 26 -13.42 3.19 2.43
N ARG A 27 -14.09 4.16 1.81
CA ARG A 27 -14.32 5.48 2.39
C ARG A 27 -15.02 5.41 3.75
N ASN A 28 -16.05 4.59 3.88
CA ASN A 28 -16.88 4.49 5.07
C ASN A 28 -16.25 3.61 6.18
N ASN A 29 -15.19 2.88 5.90
CA ASN A 29 -14.49 2.01 6.85
C ASN A 29 -13.09 2.52 7.22
N GLY A 30 -12.89 3.82 7.24
CA GLY A 30 -11.66 4.45 7.70
C GLY A 30 -10.86 5.18 6.63
N GLY A 31 -11.15 4.97 5.34
CA GLY A 31 -10.50 5.68 4.23
C GLY A 31 -8.97 5.64 4.32
N TYR A 32 -8.36 6.81 4.40
CA TYR A 32 -6.89 6.95 4.47
C TYR A 32 -6.26 6.39 5.75
N ASP A 33 -7.02 6.23 6.82
CA ASP A 33 -6.49 5.64 8.07
C ASP A 33 -6.40 4.10 8.00
N ARG A 34 -7.05 3.49 7.03
CA ARG A 34 -7.07 2.05 6.82
C ARG A 34 -6.49 1.66 5.47
N VAL A 35 -5.20 2.00 5.27
CA VAL A 35 -4.46 1.66 4.05
C VAL A 35 -4.45 0.16 3.78
N ASP A 36 -4.44 -0.65 4.83
CA ASP A 36 -4.55 -2.10 4.75
C ASP A 36 -5.83 -2.56 4.01
N LEU A 37 -6.95 -1.87 4.21
CA LEU A 37 -8.21 -2.20 3.50
C LEU A 37 -8.13 -1.84 2.02
N ILE A 38 -7.45 -0.75 1.67
CA ILE A 38 -7.20 -0.39 0.27
C ILE A 38 -6.34 -1.47 -0.39
N MET A 39 -5.22 -1.83 0.22
CA MET A 39 -4.30 -2.85 -0.29
C MET A 39 -4.98 -4.21 -0.44
N LYS A 40 -5.78 -4.61 0.55
CA LYS A 40 -6.62 -5.81 0.48
C LYS A 40 -7.57 -5.77 -0.73
N PHE A 41 -8.21 -4.64 -0.96
CA PHE A 41 -9.13 -4.47 -2.10
C PHE A 41 -8.40 -4.64 -3.44
N LEU A 42 -7.21 -4.07 -3.59
CA LEU A 42 -6.39 -4.24 -4.78
C LEU A 42 -6.03 -5.71 -5.02
N LEU A 43 -5.64 -6.43 -3.97
CA LEU A 43 -5.36 -7.86 -4.06
C LEU A 43 -6.61 -8.68 -4.45
N GLN A 44 -7.78 -8.33 -3.93
CA GLN A 44 -9.04 -8.97 -4.29
C GLN A 44 -9.40 -8.74 -5.76
N LYS A 45 -9.12 -7.56 -6.28
CA LYS A 45 -9.36 -7.20 -7.68
C LYS A 45 -8.24 -7.63 -8.62
N ARG A 46 -7.09 -8.02 -8.09
CA ARG A 46 -5.89 -8.38 -8.86
C ARG A 46 -5.45 -7.27 -9.82
N ASN A 47 -5.65 -6.04 -9.43
CA ASN A 47 -5.26 -4.88 -10.23
C ASN A 47 -4.91 -3.69 -9.31
N LEU A 48 -3.82 -2.98 -9.65
CA LEU A 48 -3.33 -1.84 -8.88
C LEU A 48 -4.08 -0.56 -9.21
N ALA A 49 -4.57 -0.43 -10.45
CA ALA A 49 -5.31 0.75 -10.89
C ALA A 49 -6.20 0.42 -12.09
N PRO A 50 -7.50 0.69 -12.04
CA PRO A 50 -8.44 0.26 -13.08
C PRO A 50 -8.47 1.17 -14.32
N SER A 51 -7.89 2.37 -14.25
CA SER A 51 -8.01 3.36 -15.32
C SER A 51 -6.95 4.46 -15.24
N HIS A 52 -6.82 5.26 -16.29
CA HIS A 52 -5.98 6.45 -16.32
C HIS A 52 -6.40 7.52 -15.30
N THR A 53 -7.66 7.54 -14.89
CA THR A 53 -8.13 8.46 -13.84
C THR A 53 -7.67 8.05 -12.45
N SER A 54 -7.38 6.77 -12.25
CA SER A 54 -6.89 6.24 -10.97
C SER A 54 -5.37 6.33 -10.83
N THR A 55 -4.64 6.20 -11.93
CA THR A 55 -3.19 6.45 -12.02
C THR A 55 -2.79 6.66 -13.47
N LEU A 56 -1.73 7.42 -13.68
CA LEU A 56 -1.12 7.54 -15.00
C LEU A 56 -0.27 6.31 -15.28
N TYR A 57 -0.41 5.74 -16.47
CA TYR A 57 0.41 4.63 -16.94
C TYR A 57 0.62 4.69 -18.45
N VAL A 58 1.64 4.05 -18.93
CA VAL A 58 1.88 3.86 -20.36
C VAL A 58 1.10 2.62 -20.80
N PRO A 59 0.13 2.75 -21.71
CA PRO A 59 -0.59 1.60 -22.22
C PRO A 59 0.34 0.64 -22.96
N ASP A 60 0.16 -0.65 -22.71
CA ASP A 60 0.83 -1.71 -23.42
C ASP A 60 -0.25 -2.63 -24.01
N THR A 61 -0.10 -3.03 -25.27
CA THR A 61 -1.06 -3.87 -25.96
C THR A 61 -0.93 -5.35 -25.65
N GLU A 62 0.21 -5.76 -25.10
CA GLU A 62 0.52 -7.15 -24.85
C GLU A 62 0.47 -7.51 -23.35
N LEU A 63 0.77 -6.53 -22.49
CA LEU A 63 0.93 -6.77 -21.07
C LEU A 63 0.23 -5.69 -20.23
N ASP A 64 -0.66 -6.10 -19.34
CA ASP A 64 -1.19 -5.22 -18.31
C ASP A 64 -0.21 -5.15 -17.12
N ASN A 65 0.62 -4.12 -17.11
CA ASN A 65 1.62 -3.88 -16.08
C ASN A 65 1.02 -3.53 -14.69
N LEU A 66 -0.28 -3.24 -14.62
CA LEU A 66 -0.99 -2.95 -13.37
C LEU A 66 -1.74 -4.17 -12.83
N ALA A 67 -1.79 -5.26 -13.58
CA ALA A 67 -2.37 -6.52 -13.11
C ALA A 67 -1.46 -7.22 -12.09
N ILE A 68 -2.07 -7.75 -11.05
CA ILE A 68 -1.36 -8.58 -10.05
C ILE A 68 -1.47 -10.04 -10.51
N ASN A 69 -0.57 -10.46 -11.37
CA ASN A 69 -0.59 -11.79 -11.97
C ASN A 69 -0.23 -12.89 -10.98
N LYS A 70 0.65 -12.59 -10.03
CA LYS A 70 1.10 -13.51 -8.99
C LYS A 70 0.78 -12.96 -7.61
N VAL A 71 0.26 -13.80 -6.72
CA VAL A 71 0.06 -13.42 -5.32
C VAL A 71 1.43 -13.24 -4.65
N PRO A 72 1.75 -12.05 -4.14
CA PRO A 72 3.02 -11.82 -3.46
C PRO A 72 3.01 -12.39 -2.04
N ASP A 73 4.20 -12.57 -1.46
CA ASP A 73 4.36 -12.81 -0.03
C ASP A 73 4.22 -11.51 0.77
N PHE A 74 4.75 -10.43 0.21
CA PHE A 74 4.69 -9.09 0.77
C PHE A 74 4.13 -8.12 -0.27
N PHE A 75 3.19 -7.29 0.16
CA PHE A 75 2.73 -6.14 -0.61
C PHE A 75 3.08 -4.87 0.15
N VAL A 76 3.97 -4.07 -0.42
CA VAL A 76 4.50 -2.85 0.22
C VAL A 76 4.09 -1.63 -0.59
N SER A 77 3.58 -0.62 0.10
CA SER A 77 3.15 0.64 -0.50
C SER A 77 3.61 1.85 0.31
N GLY A 78 3.40 3.03 -0.24
CA GLY A 78 3.66 4.33 0.38
C GLY A 78 2.51 5.30 0.14
N HIS A 79 2.81 6.50 -0.34
CA HIS A 79 1.90 7.56 -0.78
C HIS A 79 1.06 8.21 0.33
N ILE A 80 0.36 7.43 1.13
CA ILE A 80 -0.56 7.96 2.17
C ILE A 80 0.20 8.43 3.42
N HIS A 81 1.47 8.06 3.57
CA HIS A 81 2.29 8.40 4.72
C HIS A 81 1.77 7.84 6.06
N LYS A 82 1.03 6.76 6.01
CA LYS A 82 0.57 6.00 7.17
C LYS A 82 1.39 4.73 7.34
N ALA A 83 1.78 4.46 8.58
CA ALA A 83 2.51 3.25 8.92
C ALA A 83 1.53 2.15 9.33
N VAL A 84 1.31 1.19 8.45
CA VAL A 84 0.39 0.08 8.70
C VAL A 84 1.09 -1.24 8.40
N ALA A 85 0.90 -2.22 9.26
CA ALA A 85 1.25 -3.61 9.00
C ALA A 85 0.05 -4.50 9.29
N ALA A 86 -0.33 -5.32 8.34
CA ALA A 86 -1.48 -6.21 8.43
C ALA A 86 -1.21 -7.50 7.65
N ASN A 87 -2.10 -8.45 7.76
CA ASN A 87 -2.03 -9.70 7.02
C ASN A 87 -3.37 -9.99 6.35
N TYR A 88 -3.30 -10.43 5.10
CA TYR A 88 -4.47 -10.89 4.36
C TYR A 88 -4.14 -12.13 3.54
N ARG A 89 -4.74 -13.27 3.91
CA ARG A 89 -4.57 -14.56 3.20
C ARG A 89 -3.10 -14.90 2.90
N ASN A 90 -2.26 -14.91 3.93
CA ASN A 90 -0.81 -15.15 3.85
C ASN A 90 0.00 -14.07 3.11
N VAL A 91 -0.60 -12.96 2.73
CA VAL A 91 0.11 -11.79 2.23
C VAL A 91 0.32 -10.81 3.38
N THR A 92 1.56 -10.45 3.63
CA THR A 92 1.91 -9.39 4.58
C THR A 92 1.78 -8.04 3.89
N LEU A 93 0.88 -7.19 4.37
CA LEU A 93 0.61 -5.85 3.87
C LEU A 93 1.40 -4.84 4.69
N ILE A 94 2.19 -4.01 4.04
CA ILE A 94 2.98 -2.97 4.70
C ILE A 94 2.78 -1.66 3.97
N SER A 95 2.26 -0.65 4.68
CA SER A 95 2.29 0.72 4.22
C SER A 95 3.44 1.44 4.91
N GLY A 96 4.35 1.98 4.11
CA GLY A 96 5.49 2.75 4.60
C GLY A 96 5.08 4.16 5.03
N SER A 97 5.81 4.67 5.99
CA SER A 97 5.69 6.04 6.46
C SER A 97 6.50 7.00 5.57
N CYS A 98 6.67 8.21 6.03
CA CYS A 98 7.50 9.25 5.44
C CYS A 98 8.44 9.85 6.50
N TRP A 99 9.41 10.62 6.04
CA TRP A 99 10.29 11.43 6.92
C TRP A 99 9.78 12.86 7.10
N GLN A 100 8.86 13.26 6.23
CA GLN A 100 8.34 14.60 6.18
C GLN A 100 7.23 14.81 7.22
N SER A 101 7.29 15.93 7.93
CA SER A 101 6.19 16.40 8.79
C SER A 101 4.97 16.73 7.95
N LYS A 102 3.81 16.81 8.61
CA LYS A 102 2.56 17.21 7.97
C LYS A 102 2.69 18.57 7.28
N THR A 103 2.35 18.61 6.01
CA THR A 103 2.35 19.84 5.20
C THR A 103 0.96 20.49 5.19
N THR A 104 0.90 21.79 4.88
CA THR A 104 -0.38 22.51 4.70
C THR A 104 -1.27 21.87 3.62
N PHE A 105 -0.66 21.31 2.58
CA PHE A 105 -1.41 20.58 1.54
C PHE A 105 -2.06 19.30 2.12
N GLN A 106 -1.32 18.53 2.90
CA GLN A 106 -1.84 17.31 3.53
C GLN A 106 -2.97 17.63 4.53
N GLU A 107 -2.89 18.76 5.23
CA GLU A 107 -3.98 19.23 6.09
C GLU A 107 -5.27 19.48 5.29
N LYS A 108 -5.16 20.15 4.14
CA LYS A 108 -6.31 20.48 3.29
C LYS A 108 -7.00 19.25 2.69
N VAL A 109 -6.25 18.20 2.39
CA VAL A 109 -6.81 16.95 1.80
C VAL A 109 -7.14 15.90 2.86
N GLY A 110 -6.99 16.19 4.14
CA GLY A 110 -7.35 15.29 5.23
C GLY A 110 -6.34 14.18 5.51
N HIS A 111 -5.13 14.29 5.01
CA HIS A 111 -4.05 13.34 5.30
C HIS A 111 -3.43 13.64 6.67
N ASN A 112 -3.30 12.61 7.50
CA ASN A 112 -2.60 12.66 8.78
C ASN A 112 -1.38 11.74 8.73
N PRO A 113 -0.21 12.24 8.29
CA PRO A 113 1.00 11.44 8.18
C PRO A 113 1.49 10.97 9.55
N GLU A 114 2.12 9.81 9.57
CA GLU A 114 2.80 9.25 10.73
C GLU A 114 4.30 9.17 10.43
N PRO A 115 5.04 10.27 10.51
CA PRO A 115 6.43 10.31 10.09
C PRO A 115 7.34 9.43 10.96
N SER A 116 8.49 9.09 10.39
CA SER A 116 9.56 8.37 11.10
C SER A 116 9.17 6.98 11.63
N ARG A 117 8.25 6.31 10.96
CA ARG A 117 7.89 4.92 11.23
C ARG A 117 8.59 3.99 10.25
N VAL A 118 9.33 3.04 10.75
CA VAL A 118 10.08 2.08 9.94
C VAL A 118 9.63 0.65 10.26
N PRO A 119 9.09 -0.08 9.28
CA PRO A 119 8.77 -1.50 9.47
C PRO A 119 10.04 -2.35 9.39
N ILE A 120 10.23 -3.22 10.36
CA ILE A 120 11.25 -4.26 10.35
C ILE A 120 10.54 -5.60 10.26
N VAL A 121 10.92 -6.40 9.29
CA VAL A 121 10.31 -7.70 9.02
C VAL A 121 11.27 -8.82 9.38
N ASN A 122 10.83 -9.74 10.23
CA ASN A 122 11.51 -11.01 10.43
C ASN A 122 11.10 -11.95 9.28
N LEU A 123 12.01 -12.25 8.38
CA LEU A 123 11.70 -13.07 7.20
C LEU A 123 11.42 -14.54 7.54
N GLN A 124 11.87 -15.02 8.67
CA GLN A 124 11.60 -16.40 9.12
C GLN A 124 10.18 -16.56 9.64
N THR A 125 9.70 -15.58 10.42
CA THR A 125 8.36 -15.63 11.06
C THR A 125 7.32 -14.79 10.35
N ARG A 126 7.74 -13.89 9.45
CA ARG A 126 6.95 -12.82 8.83
C ARG A 126 6.39 -11.79 9.82
N HIS A 127 6.85 -11.80 11.07
CA HIS A 127 6.45 -10.79 12.04
C HIS A 127 7.01 -9.43 11.66
N VAL A 128 6.15 -8.42 11.68
CA VAL A 128 6.51 -7.02 11.40
C VAL A 128 6.51 -6.23 12.70
N LYS A 129 7.64 -5.60 12.98
CA LYS A 129 7.78 -4.65 14.08
C LYS A 129 7.88 -3.24 13.53
N MET A 130 7.00 -2.36 13.98
CA MET A 130 7.03 -0.95 13.61
C MET A 130 7.88 -0.17 14.61
N LEU A 131 9.00 0.40 14.13
CA LEU A 131 9.85 1.28 14.92
C LEU A 131 9.47 2.74 14.69
N LYS A 132 9.43 3.53 15.75
CA LYS A 132 9.38 4.98 15.68
C LYS A 132 10.79 5.53 15.87
N LEU A 133 11.30 6.23 14.87
CA LEU A 133 12.60 6.89 14.91
C LEU A 133 12.36 8.40 15.02
N GLY A 134 12.98 9.01 16.03
CA GLY A 134 12.81 10.44 16.33
C GLY A 134 11.58 10.75 17.20
N ASN A 135 11.40 12.02 17.43
CA ASN A 135 10.38 12.54 18.35
C ASN A 135 8.99 12.57 17.74
#